data_226284ff42b3f91d1d1504879330f178
#
_entry.id   226284ff42b3f91d1d1504879330f178
#
_cell.length_a   1.000
_cell.length_b   1.000
_cell.length_c   1.000
_cell.angle_alpha   90.00
_cell.angle_beta   90.00
_cell.angle_gamma   90.00
#
_symmetry.space_group_name_H-M   'P 1'
#
loop_
_entity.id
_entity.type
_entity.pdbx_description
1 polymer ?
#
loop_
_entity_poly.entity_id
_entity_poly.type
_entity_poly.pdbx_seq_one_letter_code
_entity_poly.pdbx_strand_id
1 'polypeptide(L)'
;MSVVGVLALQGDFEEHTAVFESLGAECKQIRLPEQMNDIDRLVIPGGESTTLSRLCSNYGFRDPIKKLASSGMPIWGTCAGMIMLADKITESDPIPLQIMDIEVQRNAFGRQIDSFEQIIPLQGIAEDFNCIFIRAPIVMDTGPAVNIIAELDNGNPIAVQEGNLLATSFHPELSNDSRVHKYFLDL
;
A
#
# COMPACT_ATOMS: atom_id res chain seq x y z
N MET A 1 7.63 14.20 16.55
CA MET A 1 6.43 13.81 15.79
C MET A 1 6.92 13.07 14.56
N SER A 2 6.26 11.99 14.19
CA SER A 2 6.63 11.23 13.00
C SER A 2 6.14 11.95 11.74
N VAL A 3 7.01 12.06 10.74
CA VAL A 3 6.70 12.70 9.46
C VAL A 3 6.34 11.62 8.44
N VAL A 4 5.10 11.63 7.95
CA VAL A 4 4.60 10.70 6.95
C VAL A 4 4.75 11.29 5.56
N GLY A 5 5.56 10.66 4.72
CA GLY A 5 5.59 10.96 3.30
C GLY A 5 4.46 10.22 2.58
N VAL A 6 3.67 10.91 1.78
CA VAL A 6 2.66 10.31 0.90
C VAL A 6 3.09 10.58 -0.55
N LEU A 7 3.33 9.52 -1.32
CA LEU A 7 3.77 9.64 -2.71
C LEU A 7 2.65 10.27 -3.56
N ALA A 8 2.85 11.51 -3.99
CA ALA A 8 1.83 12.35 -4.62
C ALA A 8 2.05 12.50 -6.14
N LEU A 9 2.31 11.37 -6.82
CA LEU A 9 2.47 11.34 -8.28
C LEU A 9 1.14 11.16 -9.00
N GLN A 10 0.25 10.36 -8.44
CA GLN A 10 -1.13 10.12 -8.88
C GLN A 10 -1.89 9.31 -7.83
N GLY A 11 -3.24 9.25 -7.91
CA GLY A 11 -4.10 8.44 -7.05
C GLY A 11 -4.53 9.13 -5.76
N ASP A 12 -4.85 8.35 -4.74
CA ASP A 12 -5.60 8.77 -3.55
C ASP A 12 -4.70 9.35 -2.43
N PHE A 13 -3.70 10.16 -2.82
CA PHE A 13 -2.71 10.72 -1.88
C PHE A 13 -3.30 11.81 -0.97
N GLU A 14 -4.31 12.54 -1.42
CA GLU A 14 -4.97 13.58 -0.61
C GLU A 14 -5.78 12.96 0.51
N GLU A 15 -6.49 11.87 0.25
CA GLU A 15 -7.27 11.09 1.20
C GLU A 15 -6.39 10.53 2.31
N HIS A 16 -5.27 9.88 1.95
CA HIS A 16 -4.29 9.41 2.95
C HIS A 16 -3.75 10.56 3.79
N THR A 17 -3.37 11.68 3.16
CA THR A 17 -2.87 12.86 3.86
C THR A 17 -3.88 13.35 4.89
N ALA A 18 -5.15 13.49 4.50
CA ALA A 18 -6.22 13.95 5.38
C ALA A 18 -6.43 13.05 6.61
N VAL A 19 -6.38 11.71 6.41
CA VAL A 19 -6.51 10.75 7.52
C VAL A 19 -5.34 10.88 8.48
N PHE A 20 -4.09 10.91 8.02
CA PHE A 20 -2.92 11.06 8.89
C PHE A 20 -2.89 12.39 9.64
N GLU A 21 -3.24 13.49 8.98
CA GLU A 21 -3.36 14.80 9.64
C GLU A 21 -4.44 14.79 10.73
N SER A 22 -5.57 14.10 10.50
CA SER A 22 -6.61 13.93 11.52
C SER A 22 -6.13 13.14 12.75
N LEU A 23 -5.13 12.29 12.59
CA LEU A 23 -4.46 11.56 13.66
C LEU A 23 -3.33 12.36 14.33
N GLY A 24 -3.09 13.60 13.88
CA GLY A 24 -2.06 14.50 14.43
C GLY A 24 -0.65 14.23 13.91
N ALA A 25 -0.48 13.46 12.85
CA ALA A 25 0.81 13.27 12.19
C ALA A 25 1.15 14.46 11.28
N GLU A 26 2.44 14.77 11.16
CA GLU A 26 2.93 15.67 10.11
C GLU A 26 2.98 14.92 8.78
N CYS A 27 2.38 15.49 7.71
CA CYS A 27 2.35 14.88 6.39
C CYS A 27 3.11 15.71 5.37
N LYS A 28 3.83 15.02 4.47
CA LYS A 28 4.47 15.62 3.30
C LYS A 28 4.02 14.91 2.04
N GLN A 29 3.44 15.64 1.10
CA GLN A 29 3.18 15.12 -0.25
C GLN A 29 4.50 15.08 -1.02
N ILE A 30 4.93 13.87 -1.38
CA ILE A 30 6.21 13.61 -2.04
C ILE A 30 6.02 13.61 -3.55
N ARG A 31 6.60 14.60 -4.23
CA ARG A 31 6.56 14.78 -5.69
C ARG A 31 7.93 14.76 -6.33
N LEU A 32 9.00 14.83 -5.52
CA LEU A 32 10.39 14.78 -5.94
C LEU A 32 11.15 13.82 -5.02
N PRO A 33 12.11 13.02 -5.54
CA PRO A 33 12.84 12.03 -4.74
C PRO A 33 13.58 12.62 -3.53
N GLU A 34 14.11 13.84 -3.65
CA GLU A 34 14.86 14.50 -2.57
C GLU A 34 13.99 14.85 -1.35
N GLN A 35 12.67 14.96 -1.52
CA GLN A 35 11.74 15.19 -0.41
C GLN A 35 11.60 13.97 0.52
N MET A 36 12.04 12.79 0.07
CA MET A 36 12.04 11.57 0.89
C MET A 36 13.14 11.56 1.97
N ASN A 37 14.08 12.51 1.94
CA ASN A 37 15.12 12.58 2.97
C ASN A 37 14.60 13.05 4.35
N ASP A 38 13.44 13.68 4.39
CA ASP A 38 12.88 14.32 5.58
C ASP A 38 11.60 13.63 6.06
N ILE A 39 11.46 12.33 5.83
CA ILE A 39 10.31 11.53 6.27
C ILE A 39 10.76 10.33 7.10
N ASP A 40 9.90 9.87 7.99
CA ASP A 40 10.14 8.70 8.84
C ASP A 40 9.43 7.44 8.31
N ARG A 41 8.45 7.61 7.42
CA ARG A 41 7.68 6.53 6.80
C ARG A 41 7.06 6.99 5.48
N LEU A 42 6.79 6.05 4.57
CA LEU A 42 6.28 6.34 3.23
C LEU A 42 4.99 5.58 2.93
N VAL A 43 3.99 6.28 2.39
CA VAL A 43 2.79 5.65 1.80
C VAL A 43 2.85 5.75 0.29
N ILE A 44 2.60 4.64 -0.39
CA ILE A 44 2.40 4.54 -1.84
C ILE A 44 0.90 4.30 -2.06
N PRO A 45 0.14 5.32 -2.45
CA PRO A 45 -1.33 5.26 -2.49
C PRO A 45 -1.87 4.40 -3.63
N GLY A 46 -3.16 4.13 -3.57
CA GLY A 46 -3.96 3.58 -4.65
C GLY A 46 -3.99 4.48 -5.88
N GLY A 47 -4.48 3.93 -7.00
CA GLY A 47 -4.58 4.61 -8.28
C GLY A 47 -4.36 3.66 -9.45
N GLU A 48 -3.80 4.13 -10.58
CA GLU A 48 -3.51 3.28 -11.73
C GLU A 48 -2.04 2.82 -11.69
N SER A 49 -1.83 1.52 -11.50
CA SER A 49 -0.51 0.95 -11.21
C SER A 49 0.51 1.08 -12.35
N THR A 50 0.07 1.01 -13.61
CA THR A 50 0.96 1.18 -14.76
C THR A 50 1.47 2.62 -14.86
N THR A 51 0.58 3.59 -14.65
CA THR A 51 0.93 5.02 -14.61
C THR A 51 1.87 5.29 -13.44
N LEU A 52 1.56 4.76 -12.25
CA LEU A 52 2.39 4.94 -11.06
C LEU A 52 3.81 4.39 -11.28
N SER A 53 3.94 3.17 -11.83
CA SER A 53 5.24 2.56 -12.14
C SER A 53 6.05 3.39 -13.15
N ARG A 54 5.40 3.90 -14.20
CA ARG A 54 6.04 4.76 -15.20
C ARG A 54 6.50 6.09 -14.61
N LEU A 55 5.67 6.73 -13.79
CA LEU A 55 6.03 7.97 -13.10
C LEU A 55 7.21 7.73 -12.14
N CYS A 56 7.18 6.65 -11.34
CA CYS A 56 8.30 6.28 -10.47
C CYS A 56 9.61 6.07 -11.25
N SER A 57 9.54 5.49 -12.43
CA SER A 57 10.71 5.31 -13.29
C SER A 57 11.20 6.63 -13.89
N ASN A 58 10.29 7.42 -14.45
CA ASN A 58 10.62 8.66 -15.18
C ASN A 58 11.16 9.76 -14.25
N TYR A 59 10.67 9.80 -13.00
CA TYR A 59 11.09 10.81 -12.00
C TYR A 59 12.15 10.29 -11.02
N GLY A 60 12.70 9.08 -11.24
CA GLY A 60 13.83 8.56 -10.46
C GLY A 60 13.49 8.13 -9.03
N PHE A 61 12.25 7.71 -8.75
CA PHE A 61 11.82 7.27 -7.41
C PHE A 61 12.22 5.85 -7.06
N ARG A 62 12.47 4.97 -8.06
CA ARG A 62 12.65 3.54 -7.82
C ARG A 62 13.80 3.23 -6.87
N ASP A 63 15.00 3.70 -7.18
CA ASP A 63 16.17 3.43 -6.36
C ASP A 63 16.11 4.07 -4.97
N PRO A 64 15.68 5.34 -4.82
CA PRO A 64 15.44 5.91 -3.50
C PRO A 64 14.45 5.13 -2.63
N ILE A 65 13.30 4.69 -3.18
CA ILE A 65 12.33 3.88 -2.42
C ILE A 65 12.95 2.53 -2.01
N LYS A 66 13.64 1.84 -2.91
CA LYS A 66 14.36 0.60 -2.58
C LYS A 66 15.39 0.79 -1.47
N LYS A 67 16.10 1.90 -1.49
CA LYS A 67 17.08 2.26 -0.45
C LYS A 67 16.40 2.48 0.91
N LEU A 68 15.27 3.19 0.94
CA LEU A 68 14.48 3.39 2.17
C LEU A 68 13.97 2.06 2.72
N ALA A 69 13.41 1.19 1.89
CA ALA A 69 12.99 -0.15 2.29
C ALA A 69 14.15 -0.95 2.89
N SER A 70 15.31 -0.96 2.23
CA SER A 70 16.53 -1.66 2.70
C SER A 70 17.07 -1.08 4.01
N SER A 71 16.82 0.18 4.31
CA SER A 71 17.20 0.81 5.59
C SER A 71 16.22 0.52 6.73
N GLY A 72 15.13 -0.21 6.45
CA GLY A 72 14.10 -0.55 7.44
C GLY A 72 13.04 0.53 7.64
N MET A 73 12.96 1.54 6.77
CA MET A 73 11.90 2.54 6.85
C MET A 73 10.53 1.88 6.65
N PRO A 74 9.51 2.18 7.47
CA PRO A 74 8.16 1.72 7.24
C PRO A 74 7.61 2.23 5.90
N ILE A 75 7.12 1.30 5.06
CA ILE A 75 6.51 1.62 3.77
C ILE A 75 5.18 0.88 3.67
N TRP A 76 4.14 1.60 3.29
CA TRP A 76 2.81 1.03 3.08
C TRP A 76 2.31 1.27 1.66
N GLY A 77 1.90 0.20 0.98
CA GLY A 77 1.27 0.25 -0.33
C GLY A 77 -0.21 -0.12 -0.27
N THR A 78 -1.11 0.76 -0.73
CA THR A 78 -2.55 0.49 -0.85
C THR A 78 -2.94 0.23 -2.29
N CYS A 79 -3.71 -0.81 -2.59
CA CYS A 79 -4.19 -1.16 -3.93
C CYS A 79 -3.07 -1.14 -4.99
N ALA A 80 -2.97 -0.11 -5.83
CA ALA A 80 -1.86 0.05 -6.78
C ALA A 80 -0.48 0.09 -6.07
N GLY A 81 -0.42 0.63 -4.87
CA GLY A 81 0.78 0.63 -4.03
C GLY A 81 1.20 -0.79 -3.63
N MET A 82 0.26 -1.71 -3.30
CA MET A 82 0.57 -3.13 -3.08
C MET A 82 1.23 -3.74 -4.31
N ILE A 83 0.70 -3.48 -5.51
CA ILE A 83 1.28 -3.94 -6.76
C ILE A 83 2.72 -3.42 -6.93
N MET A 84 2.95 -2.17 -6.54
CA MET A 84 4.29 -1.57 -6.62
C MET A 84 5.30 -2.19 -5.64
N LEU A 85 4.87 -2.62 -4.43
CA LEU A 85 5.76 -3.25 -3.45
C LEU A 85 6.20 -4.66 -3.87
N ALA A 86 5.36 -5.40 -4.60
CA ALA A 86 5.54 -6.82 -4.92
C ALA A 86 6.91 -7.16 -5.52
N ASP A 87 7.41 -8.37 -5.24
CA ASP A 87 8.54 -8.95 -5.97
C ASP A 87 8.13 -9.33 -7.39
N LYS A 88 6.94 -9.91 -7.53
CA LYS A 88 6.37 -10.36 -8.80
C LYS A 88 4.90 -9.98 -8.94
N ILE A 89 4.48 -9.86 -10.18
CA ILE A 89 3.07 -9.80 -10.57
C ILE A 89 2.78 -10.85 -11.63
N THR A 90 1.54 -11.31 -11.72
CA THR A 90 1.13 -12.34 -12.69
C THR A 90 1.13 -11.82 -14.12
N GLU A 91 1.00 -10.52 -14.31
CA GLU A 91 1.04 -9.86 -15.61
C GLU A 91 2.46 -9.39 -15.96
N SER A 92 2.69 -9.02 -17.22
CA SER A 92 3.99 -8.50 -17.67
C SER A 92 4.22 -7.01 -17.39
N ASP A 93 3.18 -6.27 -17.02
CA ASP A 93 3.21 -4.82 -16.74
C ASP A 93 2.18 -4.48 -15.65
N PRO A 94 2.49 -3.60 -14.69
CA PRO A 94 3.70 -2.79 -14.53
C PRO A 94 4.91 -3.56 -13.99
N ILE A 95 6.09 -2.94 -14.06
CA ILE A 95 7.29 -3.45 -13.38
C ILE A 95 7.22 -3.01 -11.90
N PRO A 96 7.13 -3.94 -10.92
CA PRO A 96 7.08 -3.62 -9.50
C PRO A 96 8.44 -3.14 -8.97
N LEU A 97 8.46 -2.63 -7.73
CA LEU A 97 9.69 -2.21 -7.05
C LEU A 97 10.52 -3.39 -6.55
N GLN A 98 9.92 -4.55 -6.36
CA GLN A 98 10.60 -5.78 -5.89
C GLN A 98 11.24 -5.60 -4.49
N ILE A 99 10.45 -5.14 -3.53
CA ILE A 99 10.89 -4.89 -2.16
C ILE A 99 10.14 -5.71 -1.11
N MET A 100 9.08 -6.42 -1.48
CA MET A 100 8.28 -7.28 -0.60
C MET A 100 8.10 -8.65 -1.25
N ASP A 101 8.37 -9.74 -0.53
CA ASP A 101 8.35 -11.11 -1.06
C ASP A 101 6.91 -11.63 -1.24
N ILE A 102 6.18 -11.01 -2.15
CA ILE A 102 4.82 -11.37 -2.55
C ILE A 102 4.68 -11.42 -4.06
N GLU A 103 3.81 -12.32 -4.54
CA GLU A 103 3.31 -12.30 -5.91
C GLU A 103 1.87 -11.78 -5.93
N VAL A 104 1.59 -10.80 -6.78
CA VAL A 104 0.31 -10.09 -6.81
C VAL A 104 -0.35 -10.24 -8.18
N GLN A 105 -1.66 -10.54 -8.19
CA GLN A 105 -2.51 -10.49 -9.37
C GLN A 105 -3.33 -9.20 -9.37
N ARG A 106 -3.34 -8.50 -10.50
CA ARG A 106 -4.12 -7.26 -10.69
C ARG A 106 -5.57 -7.61 -11.04
N ASN A 107 -6.50 -6.70 -10.70
CA ASN A 107 -7.93 -6.81 -11.07
C ASN A 107 -8.50 -8.21 -10.83
N ALA A 108 -8.23 -8.79 -9.67
CA ALA A 108 -8.46 -10.20 -9.38
C ALA A 108 -9.95 -10.59 -9.28
N PHE A 109 -10.85 -9.61 -9.11
CA PHE A 109 -12.29 -9.84 -8.94
C PHE A 109 -13.07 -9.89 -10.28
N GLY A 110 -12.37 -9.79 -11.41
CA GLY A 110 -12.96 -9.89 -12.74
C GLY A 110 -13.64 -8.61 -13.22
N ARG A 111 -14.13 -8.63 -14.48
CA ARG A 111 -14.70 -7.45 -15.16
C ARG A 111 -16.12 -7.07 -14.68
N GLN A 112 -16.78 -7.91 -13.92
CA GLN A 112 -18.17 -7.69 -13.49
C GLN A 112 -18.30 -7.06 -12.10
N ILE A 113 -17.22 -7.10 -11.28
CA ILE A 113 -17.20 -6.52 -9.94
C ILE A 113 -16.09 -5.48 -9.91
N ASP A 114 -16.44 -4.22 -10.21
CA ASP A 114 -15.47 -3.12 -10.17
C ASP A 114 -15.20 -2.62 -8.75
N SER A 115 -16.21 -2.69 -7.86
CA SER A 115 -16.07 -2.28 -6.46
C SER A 115 -17.06 -3.01 -5.55
N PHE A 116 -16.66 -3.27 -4.31
CA PHE A 116 -17.49 -3.81 -3.25
C PHE A 116 -16.91 -3.45 -1.88
N GLU A 117 -17.73 -3.62 -0.84
CA GLU A 117 -17.31 -3.44 0.55
C GLU A 117 -17.58 -4.73 1.31
N GLN A 118 -16.70 -5.06 2.25
CA GLN A 118 -16.85 -6.21 3.13
C GLN A 118 -16.22 -5.93 4.48
N ILE A 119 -16.92 -6.31 5.56
CA ILE A 119 -16.36 -6.27 6.91
C ILE A 119 -15.47 -7.49 7.10
N ILE A 120 -14.19 -7.27 7.38
CA ILE A 120 -13.18 -8.31 7.49
C ILE A 120 -12.32 -8.05 8.74
N PRO A 121 -12.02 -9.08 9.55
CA PRO A 121 -11.07 -8.93 10.64
C PRO A 121 -9.65 -8.74 10.08
N LEU A 122 -8.95 -7.75 10.63
CA LEU A 122 -7.54 -7.48 10.35
C LEU A 122 -6.73 -7.86 11.58
N GLN A 123 -5.94 -8.90 11.52
CA GLN A 123 -5.20 -9.45 12.67
C GLN A 123 -4.31 -8.39 13.32
N GLY A 124 -4.50 -8.16 14.60
CA GLY A 124 -3.74 -7.17 15.39
C GLY A 124 -4.13 -5.72 15.15
N ILE A 125 -5.13 -5.45 14.30
CA ILE A 125 -5.58 -4.09 13.94
C ILE A 125 -7.06 -3.87 14.34
N ALA A 126 -7.95 -4.72 13.85
CA ALA A 126 -9.40 -4.55 14.04
C ALA A 126 -10.15 -5.88 13.81
N GLU A 127 -11.19 -6.14 14.61
CA GLU A 127 -12.05 -7.31 14.42
C GLU A 127 -13.13 -7.11 13.33
N ASP A 128 -13.42 -5.87 12.96
CA ASP A 128 -14.59 -5.48 12.16
C ASP A 128 -14.27 -4.31 11.21
N PHE A 129 -13.19 -4.40 10.44
CA PHE A 129 -12.81 -3.34 9.52
C PHE A 129 -13.62 -3.38 8.23
N ASN A 130 -14.22 -2.24 7.81
CA ASN A 130 -14.90 -2.13 6.52
C ASN A 130 -13.88 -1.93 5.39
N CYS A 131 -13.54 -3.01 4.69
CA CYS A 131 -12.63 -3.00 3.56
C CYS A 131 -13.35 -2.56 2.29
N ILE A 132 -12.91 -1.47 1.68
CA ILE A 132 -13.43 -0.93 0.41
C ILE A 132 -12.51 -1.37 -0.73
N PHE A 133 -13.03 -2.18 -1.63
CA PHE A 133 -12.30 -2.71 -2.78
C PHE A 133 -12.72 -2.01 -4.07
N ILE A 134 -11.75 -1.53 -4.85
CA ILE A 134 -11.97 -0.90 -6.16
C ILE A 134 -10.97 -1.50 -7.15
N ARG A 135 -11.42 -2.36 -8.07
CA ARG A 135 -10.57 -3.08 -9.02
C ARG A 135 -9.31 -3.67 -8.36
N ALA A 136 -9.52 -4.22 -7.15
CA ALA A 136 -8.46 -4.54 -6.23
C ALA A 136 -7.56 -5.69 -6.72
N PRO A 137 -6.25 -5.65 -6.37
CA PRO A 137 -5.36 -6.80 -6.51
C PRO A 137 -5.62 -7.83 -5.41
N ILE A 138 -5.09 -9.05 -5.59
CA ILE A 138 -4.92 -10.04 -4.52
C ILE A 138 -3.49 -10.55 -4.48
N VAL A 139 -3.07 -11.04 -3.33
CA VAL A 139 -1.80 -11.76 -3.18
C VAL A 139 -2.00 -13.21 -3.59
N MET A 140 -1.17 -13.70 -4.50
CA MET A 140 -1.23 -15.06 -5.04
C MET A 140 -0.27 -16.00 -4.31
N ASP A 141 0.88 -15.47 -3.88
CA ASP A 141 1.90 -16.22 -3.14
C ASP A 141 2.66 -15.28 -2.19
N THR A 142 3.18 -15.84 -1.10
CA THR A 142 3.92 -15.09 -0.08
C THR A 142 5.18 -15.83 0.31
N GLY A 143 6.27 -15.09 0.48
CA GLY A 143 7.49 -15.64 1.07
C GLY A 143 7.36 -15.98 2.56
N PRO A 144 8.32 -16.75 3.10
CA PRO A 144 8.23 -17.27 4.47
C PRO A 144 8.30 -16.22 5.58
N ALA A 145 8.76 -15.01 5.28
CA ALA A 145 8.83 -13.90 6.23
C ALA A 145 7.59 -12.99 6.20
N VAL A 146 6.66 -13.24 5.28
CA VAL A 146 5.43 -12.45 5.11
C VAL A 146 4.34 -12.97 6.03
N ASN A 147 3.79 -12.09 6.87
CA ASN A 147 2.65 -12.38 7.72
C ASN A 147 1.35 -11.96 7.01
N ILE A 148 0.37 -12.85 6.97
CA ILE A 148 -0.96 -12.54 6.46
C ILE A 148 -1.76 -11.86 7.58
N ILE A 149 -2.20 -10.62 7.33
CA ILE A 149 -3.00 -9.82 8.27
C ILE A 149 -4.50 -10.06 8.05
N ALA A 150 -4.91 -10.24 6.79
CA ALA A 150 -6.31 -10.50 6.44
C ALA A 150 -6.43 -11.29 5.14
N GLU A 151 -7.48 -12.13 5.10
CA GLU A 151 -7.86 -12.94 3.94
C GLU A 151 -9.35 -12.78 3.65
N LEU A 152 -9.72 -12.99 2.40
CA LEU A 152 -11.11 -13.18 2.01
C LEU A 152 -11.59 -14.60 2.39
N ASP A 153 -12.91 -14.83 2.37
CA ASP A 153 -13.51 -16.14 2.67
C ASP A 153 -13.00 -17.29 1.78
N ASN A 154 -12.49 -16.96 0.60
CA ASN A 154 -11.87 -17.92 -0.33
C ASN A 154 -10.39 -18.18 -0.06
N GLY A 155 -9.82 -17.61 1.01
CA GLY A 155 -8.40 -17.76 1.41
C GLY A 155 -7.42 -16.85 0.67
N ASN A 156 -7.87 -15.92 -0.17
CA ASN A 156 -6.98 -14.97 -0.83
C ASN A 156 -6.53 -13.88 0.13
N PRO A 157 -5.21 -13.71 0.38
CA PRO A 157 -4.71 -12.65 1.23
C PRO A 157 -4.93 -11.27 0.60
N ILE A 158 -5.42 -10.33 1.42
CA ILE A 158 -5.74 -8.95 1.03
C ILE A 158 -5.01 -7.91 1.87
N ALA A 159 -4.39 -8.32 2.95
CA ALA A 159 -3.47 -7.50 3.73
C ALA A 159 -2.33 -8.37 4.25
N VAL A 160 -1.11 -7.92 4.03
CA VAL A 160 0.11 -8.65 4.39
C VAL A 160 1.18 -7.70 4.91
N GLN A 161 2.08 -8.22 5.74
CA GLN A 161 3.21 -7.47 6.30
C GLN A 161 4.49 -8.29 6.28
N GLU A 162 5.58 -7.65 5.85
CA GLU A 162 6.94 -8.20 5.93
C GLU A 162 7.85 -7.18 6.64
N GLY A 163 8.19 -7.47 7.90
CA GLY A 163 8.91 -6.50 8.73
C GLY A 163 8.15 -5.17 8.82
N ASN A 164 8.75 -4.08 8.35
CA ASN A 164 8.14 -2.74 8.32
C ASN A 164 7.41 -2.42 7.00
N LEU A 165 7.27 -3.39 6.11
CA LEU A 165 6.51 -3.22 4.87
C LEU A 165 5.08 -3.71 5.06
N LEU A 166 4.10 -2.87 4.78
CA LEU A 166 2.67 -3.16 4.85
C LEU A 166 2.06 -3.06 3.45
N ALA A 167 1.23 -4.03 3.06
CA ALA A 167 0.49 -3.96 1.81
C ALA A 167 -0.98 -4.31 2.04
N THR A 168 -1.89 -3.50 1.51
CA THR A 168 -3.33 -3.70 1.58
C THR A 168 -3.96 -3.61 0.20
N SER A 169 -4.84 -4.54 -0.12
CA SER A 169 -5.56 -4.60 -1.39
C SER A 169 -6.71 -3.59 -1.47
N PHE A 170 -7.29 -3.24 -0.33
CA PHE A 170 -8.41 -2.32 -0.16
C PHE A 170 -7.94 -0.88 0.11
N HIS A 171 -8.90 0.05 0.12
CA HIS A 171 -8.70 1.50 0.30
C HIS A 171 -9.16 1.96 1.69
N PRO A 172 -8.35 1.86 2.74
CA PRO A 172 -8.72 2.30 4.08
C PRO A 172 -8.88 3.82 4.18
N GLU A 173 -8.24 4.59 3.30
CA GLU A 173 -8.33 6.04 3.20
C GLU A 173 -9.72 6.54 2.77
N LEU A 174 -10.52 5.68 2.15
CA LEU A 174 -11.89 5.99 1.74
C LEU A 174 -12.93 5.62 2.80
N SER A 175 -12.50 4.92 3.87
CA SER A 175 -13.36 4.60 5.00
C SER A 175 -13.33 5.73 6.05
N ASN A 176 -14.33 5.75 6.94
CA ASN A 176 -14.30 6.62 8.12
C ASN A 176 -13.52 6.01 9.30
N ASP A 177 -12.71 4.98 9.04
CA ASP A 177 -12.00 4.20 10.05
C ASP A 177 -10.49 4.35 9.88
N SER A 178 -9.86 5.02 10.83
CA SER A 178 -8.43 5.31 10.79
C SER A 178 -7.53 4.24 11.44
N ARG A 179 -8.08 3.08 11.88
CA ARG A 179 -7.32 2.06 12.62
C ARG A 179 -6.12 1.51 11.85
N VAL A 180 -6.21 1.33 10.53
CA VAL A 180 -5.08 0.89 9.71
C VAL A 180 -4.00 1.97 9.60
N HIS A 181 -4.40 3.25 9.44
CA HIS A 181 -3.45 4.37 9.41
C HIS A 181 -2.74 4.51 10.76
N LYS A 182 -3.48 4.35 11.88
CA LYS A 182 -2.89 4.37 13.22
C LYS A 182 -1.91 3.21 13.40
N TYR A 183 -2.27 2.00 12.97
CA TYR A 183 -1.38 0.85 13.01
C TYR A 183 -0.06 1.13 12.25
N PHE A 184 -0.16 1.73 11.07
CA PHE A 184 1.03 2.11 10.28
C PHE A 184 1.86 3.20 10.98
N LEU A 185 1.25 4.12 11.72
CA LEU A 185 1.99 5.10 12.54
C LEU A 185 2.75 4.46 13.70
N ASP A 186 2.34 3.29 14.15
CA ASP A 186 2.94 2.59 15.28
C ASP A 186 4.05 1.59 14.84
N LEU A 187 4.22 1.35 13.51
CA LEU A 187 5.34 0.59 12.93
C LEU A 187 6.61 1.44 12.97
#